data_b6ccf613f6546962ed50b1223b8c4cf3
#
_entry.id   b6ccf613f6546962ed50b1223b8c4cf3
#
_cell.length_a   1.000
_cell.length_b   1.000
_cell.length_c   1.000
_cell.angle_alpha   90.00
_cell.angle_beta   90.00
_cell.angle_gamma   90.00
#
_symmetry.space_group_name_H-M   'P 1'
#
loop_
_entity.id
_entity.type
_entity.pdbx_description
1 polymer ?
#
loop_
_entity_poly.entity_id
_entity_poly.type
_entity_poly.pdbx_seq_one_letter_code
_entity_poly.pdbx_strand_id
1 'polypeptide(L)'
;MASIHKEILLDARPQDVWDAVADFGALHTRLVPGFVVDTQLEDGARIVTFASGTVARELLVDCDHARQRLAYAIVSERVKHYNGSVEIIPDGEARCRVKWIVDVLPHEIAPYISSQMDLGVAAMQKAFAKEQLATSI
;
A
#
# COMPACT_ATOMS: atom_id res chain seq x y z
N MET A 1 14.87 -16.68 -0.99
CA MET A 1 13.46 -16.29 -1.25
C MET A 1 13.24 -14.90 -0.73
N ALA A 2 12.68 -14.05 -1.56
CA ALA A 2 12.51 -12.65 -1.16
C ALA A 2 11.02 -12.32 -1.02
N SER A 3 10.51 -12.61 0.15
CA SER A 3 9.17 -12.25 0.56
C SER A 3 9.28 -11.31 1.75
N ILE A 4 8.76 -10.10 1.60
CA ILE A 4 8.89 -9.04 2.59
C ILE A 4 7.52 -8.81 3.20
N HIS A 5 7.43 -8.91 4.53
CA HIS A 5 6.19 -8.76 5.28
C HIS A 5 6.28 -7.52 6.15
N LYS A 6 5.30 -6.63 6.01
CA LYS A 6 5.13 -5.50 6.92
C LYS A 6 3.75 -5.60 7.54
N GLU A 7 3.66 -5.33 8.83
CA GLU A 7 2.40 -5.30 9.54
C GLU A 7 2.25 -3.93 10.18
N ILE A 8 1.11 -3.27 9.90
CA ILE A 8 0.88 -1.89 10.28
C ILE A 8 -0.35 -1.84 11.18
N LEU A 9 -0.17 -1.37 12.41
CA LEU A 9 -1.28 -1.14 13.32
C LEU A 9 -1.84 0.25 13.05
N LEU A 10 -3.14 0.33 12.77
CA LEU A 10 -3.80 1.60 12.49
C LEU A 10 -4.96 1.81 13.47
N ASP A 11 -5.01 3.02 14.02
CA ASP A 11 -6.09 3.45 14.89
C ASP A 11 -7.21 4.05 14.01
N ALA A 12 -7.73 3.20 13.15
CA ALA A 12 -8.77 3.54 12.17
C ALA A 12 -9.66 2.32 11.96
N ARG A 13 -10.93 2.56 11.60
CA ARG A 13 -11.88 1.48 11.38
C ARG A 13 -11.46 0.67 10.16
N PRO A 14 -11.60 -0.68 10.21
CA PRO A 14 -11.23 -1.53 9.07
C PRO A 14 -11.85 -1.11 7.75
N GLN A 15 -13.13 -0.74 7.75
CA GLN A 15 -13.83 -0.35 6.54
C GLN A 15 -13.26 0.94 5.93
N ASP A 16 -12.87 1.89 6.77
CA ASP A 16 -12.30 3.16 6.29
C ASP A 16 -10.95 2.93 5.61
N VAL A 17 -10.15 2.05 6.17
CA VAL A 17 -8.84 1.70 5.58
C VAL A 17 -9.05 0.90 4.29
N TRP A 18 -9.98 -0.06 4.31
CA TRP A 18 -10.29 -0.84 3.11
C TRP A 18 -10.81 0.04 1.96
N ASP A 19 -11.67 1.01 2.26
CA ASP A 19 -12.18 1.93 1.24
C ASP A 19 -11.05 2.69 0.56
N ALA A 20 -10.01 3.06 1.32
CA ALA A 20 -8.83 3.73 0.77
C ALA A 20 -7.98 2.78 -0.08
N VAL A 21 -7.80 1.54 0.37
CA VAL A 21 -7.04 0.52 -0.37
C VAL A 21 -7.75 0.18 -1.69
N ALA A 22 -9.05 -0.02 -1.64
CA ALA A 22 -9.85 -0.42 -2.81
C ALA A 22 -10.00 0.69 -3.84
N ASP A 23 -9.79 1.93 -3.45
CA ASP A 23 -9.82 3.07 -4.37
C ASP A 23 -8.50 3.15 -5.14
N PHE A 24 -8.41 2.33 -6.17
CA PHE A 24 -7.16 2.03 -6.87
C PHE A 24 -6.49 3.26 -7.49
N GLY A 25 -7.26 4.25 -7.90
CA GLY A 25 -6.77 5.50 -8.48
C GLY A 25 -6.43 6.58 -7.47
N ALA A 26 -6.70 6.36 -6.19
CA ALA A 26 -6.51 7.35 -5.14
C ALA A 26 -5.40 6.96 -4.15
N LEU A 27 -4.41 6.17 -4.61
CA LEU A 27 -3.30 5.72 -3.79
C LEU A 27 -2.54 6.90 -3.18
N HIS A 28 -2.33 7.96 -3.95
CA HIS A 28 -1.56 9.14 -3.54
C HIS A 28 -2.33 10.11 -2.63
N THR A 29 -3.65 9.98 -2.57
CA THR A 29 -4.47 10.90 -1.75
C THR A 29 -5.07 10.24 -0.54
N ARG A 30 -5.41 8.94 -0.61
CA ARG A 30 -6.15 8.26 0.44
C ARG A 30 -5.32 7.27 1.25
N LEU A 31 -4.28 6.66 0.67
CA LEU A 31 -3.57 5.57 1.35
C LEU A 31 -2.15 5.94 1.78
N VAL A 32 -1.33 6.41 0.84
CA VAL A 32 0.09 6.70 1.12
C VAL A 32 0.51 8.07 0.58
N PRO A 33 -0.17 9.14 0.99
CA PRO A 33 0.19 10.48 0.54
C PRO A 33 1.61 10.84 0.99
N GLY A 34 2.38 11.45 0.10
CA GLY A 34 3.77 11.81 0.36
C GLY A 34 4.77 10.75 -0.06
N PHE A 35 4.43 9.46 0.06
CA PHE A 35 5.23 8.38 -0.53
C PHE A 35 4.94 8.24 -2.02
N VAL A 36 3.66 8.27 -2.38
CA VAL A 36 3.20 8.34 -3.77
C VAL A 36 2.65 9.75 -4.01
N VAL A 37 3.07 10.38 -5.10
CA VAL A 37 2.68 11.76 -5.40
C VAL A 37 1.68 11.87 -6.55
N ASP A 38 1.52 10.83 -7.35
CA ASP A 38 0.54 10.80 -8.44
C ASP A 38 0.14 9.37 -8.76
N THR A 39 -1.11 9.20 -9.19
CA THR A 39 -1.67 7.92 -9.62
C THR A 39 -2.58 8.16 -10.81
N GLN A 40 -2.31 7.49 -11.92
CA GLN A 40 -3.11 7.57 -13.14
C GLN A 40 -3.70 6.20 -13.44
N LEU A 41 -5.01 6.12 -13.60
CA LEU A 41 -5.66 4.87 -13.95
C LEU A 41 -5.53 4.56 -15.43
N GLU A 42 -5.25 3.30 -15.71
CA GLU A 42 -5.34 2.71 -17.05
C GLU A 42 -6.26 1.51 -16.97
N ASP A 43 -6.54 0.87 -18.12
CA ASP A 43 -7.34 -0.33 -18.14
C ASP A 43 -6.63 -1.47 -17.39
N GLY A 44 -7.21 -1.86 -16.26
CA GLY A 44 -6.66 -2.94 -15.40
C GLY A 44 -5.37 -2.60 -14.68
N ALA A 45 -4.94 -1.33 -14.67
CA ALA A 45 -3.66 -0.93 -14.08
C ALA A 45 -3.71 0.51 -13.55
N ARG A 46 -2.68 0.86 -12.79
CA ARG A 46 -2.42 2.24 -12.40
C ARG A 46 -0.95 2.57 -12.63
N ILE A 47 -0.69 3.81 -13.04
CA ILE A 47 0.68 4.33 -13.15
C ILE A 47 0.95 5.14 -11.89
N VAL A 48 1.92 4.71 -11.14
CA VAL A 48 2.24 5.27 -9.82
C VAL A 48 3.55 6.04 -9.92
N THR A 49 3.54 7.30 -9.50
CA THR A 49 4.73 8.11 -9.38
C THR A 49 5.07 8.27 -7.91
N PHE A 50 6.26 7.80 -7.54
CA PHE A 50 6.74 7.90 -6.16
C PHE A 50 7.43 9.24 -5.93
N ALA A 51 7.52 9.65 -4.67
CA ALA A 51 8.22 10.89 -4.30
C ALA A 51 9.68 10.91 -4.76
N SER A 52 10.29 9.73 -4.89
CA SER A 52 11.65 9.57 -5.41
C SER A 52 11.78 9.89 -6.90
N GLY A 53 10.66 10.04 -7.61
CA GLY A 53 10.63 10.21 -9.05
C GLY A 53 10.48 8.91 -9.83
N THR A 54 10.61 7.77 -9.17
CA THR A 54 10.39 6.46 -9.81
C THR A 54 8.93 6.33 -10.24
N VAL A 55 8.71 5.77 -11.42
CA VAL A 55 7.38 5.50 -11.97
C VAL A 55 7.24 4.00 -12.13
N ALA A 56 6.12 3.44 -11.65
CA ALA A 56 5.83 2.01 -11.76
C ALA A 56 4.43 1.82 -12.31
N ARG A 57 4.28 0.78 -13.14
CA ARG A 57 2.98 0.35 -13.63
C ARG A 57 2.53 -0.84 -12.79
N GLU A 58 1.43 -0.68 -12.06
CA GLU A 58 0.89 -1.69 -11.17
C GLU A 58 -0.39 -2.26 -11.76
N LEU A 59 -0.37 -3.56 -12.02
CA LEU A 59 -1.53 -4.28 -12.52
C LEU A 59 -2.42 -4.68 -11.35
N LEU A 60 -3.73 -4.52 -11.50
CA LEU A 60 -4.67 -5.03 -10.51
C LEU A 60 -4.83 -6.53 -10.75
N VAL A 61 -4.41 -7.34 -9.81
CA VAL A 61 -4.52 -8.79 -9.88
C VAL A 61 -5.85 -9.26 -9.29
N ASP A 62 -6.20 -8.73 -8.11
CA ASP A 62 -7.43 -9.10 -7.43
C ASP A 62 -7.85 -8.01 -6.45
N CYS A 63 -9.16 -7.81 -6.32
CA CYS A 63 -9.72 -6.91 -5.31
C CYS A 63 -10.90 -7.64 -4.66
N ASP A 64 -10.67 -8.22 -3.49
CA ASP A 64 -11.63 -9.05 -2.77
C ASP A 64 -12.24 -8.24 -1.63
N HIS A 65 -13.45 -7.73 -1.84
CA HIS A 65 -14.13 -6.91 -0.83
C HIS A 65 -14.55 -7.71 0.40
N ALA A 66 -14.85 -9.00 0.23
CA ALA A 66 -15.25 -9.84 1.35
C ALA A 66 -14.09 -10.09 2.31
N ARG A 67 -12.92 -10.34 1.76
CA ARG A 67 -11.69 -10.53 2.56
C ARG A 67 -10.97 -9.24 2.88
N GLN A 68 -11.36 -8.14 2.23
CA GLN A 68 -10.66 -6.87 2.33
C GLN A 68 -9.18 -7.02 1.98
N ARG A 69 -8.95 -7.64 0.81
CA ARG A 69 -7.60 -7.92 0.32
C ARG A 69 -7.47 -7.49 -1.14
N LEU A 70 -6.42 -6.73 -1.43
CA LEU A 70 -6.09 -6.31 -2.78
C LEU A 70 -4.73 -6.87 -3.15
N ALA A 71 -4.61 -7.44 -4.35
CA ALA A 71 -3.34 -7.93 -4.89
C ALA A 71 -3.00 -7.18 -6.18
N TYR A 72 -1.74 -6.87 -6.35
CA TYR A 72 -1.23 -6.15 -7.50
C TYR A 72 0.12 -6.72 -7.94
N ALA A 73 0.50 -6.44 -9.18
CA ALA A 73 1.79 -6.88 -9.71
C ALA A 73 2.46 -5.72 -10.44
N ILE A 74 3.78 -5.64 -10.33
CA ILE A 74 4.57 -4.69 -11.11
C ILE A 74 5.27 -5.46 -12.22
N VAL A 75 5.10 -4.99 -13.46
CA VAL A 75 5.80 -5.52 -14.63
C VAL A 75 6.83 -4.46 -15.04
N SER A 76 8.11 -4.81 -14.96
CA SER A 76 9.21 -3.90 -15.21
C SER A 76 10.42 -4.70 -15.68
N GLU A 77 11.28 -4.05 -16.47
CA GLU A 77 12.55 -4.67 -16.86
C GLU A 77 13.52 -4.79 -15.67
N ARG A 78 13.29 -4.04 -14.60
CA ARG A 78 14.16 -4.03 -13.42
C ARG A 78 13.90 -5.17 -12.46
N VAL A 79 12.75 -5.82 -12.55
CA VAL A 79 12.38 -6.92 -11.67
C VAL A 79 11.92 -8.10 -12.51
N LYS A 80 12.31 -9.30 -12.11
CA LYS A 80 11.84 -10.53 -12.76
C LYS A 80 10.45 -10.90 -12.27
N HIS A 81 10.15 -10.58 -11.02
CA HIS A 81 8.87 -10.84 -10.40
C HIS A 81 8.63 -9.81 -9.31
N TYR A 82 7.43 -9.26 -9.28
CA TYR A 82 6.98 -8.38 -8.19
C TYR A 82 5.48 -8.56 -8.04
N ASN A 83 5.07 -9.12 -6.92
CA ASN A 83 3.66 -9.26 -6.57
C ASN A 83 3.46 -8.73 -5.16
N GLY A 84 2.47 -7.88 -4.98
CA GLY A 84 2.14 -7.31 -3.68
C GLY A 84 0.73 -7.64 -3.28
N SER A 85 0.49 -7.69 -1.97
CA SER A 85 -0.86 -7.80 -1.44
C SER A 85 -1.01 -6.96 -0.18
N VAL A 86 -2.20 -6.41 -0.01
CA VAL A 86 -2.59 -5.62 1.16
C VAL A 86 -3.89 -6.21 1.68
N GLU A 87 -3.88 -6.66 2.94
CA GLU A 87 -5.05 -7.23 3.58
C GLU A 87 -5.35 -6.49 4.87
N ILE A 88 -6.64 -6.16 5.09
CA ILE A 88 -7.09 -5.45 6.28
C ILE A 88 -7.65 -6.49 7.25
N ILE A 89 -7.07 -6.53 8.45
CA ILE A 89 -7.48 -7.46 9.50
C ILE A 89 -8.07 -6.65 10.65
N PRO A 90 -9.36 -6.82 10.96
CA PRO A 90 -9.98 -6.10 12.08
C PRO A 90 -9.29 -6.40 13.40
N ASP A 91 -9.16 -5.38 14.24
CA ASP A 91 -8.71 -5.50 15.62
C ASP A 91 -9.71 -4.72 16.48
N GLY A 92 -10.89 -5.29 16.65
CA GLY A 92 -12.05 -4.61 17.18
C GLY A 92 -12.73 -3.76 16.11
N GLU A 93 -13.66 -2.89 16.51
CA GLU A 93 -14.42 -2.05 15.58
C GLU A 93 -13.69 -0.81 15.13
N ALA A 94 -12.80 -0.29 15.98
CA ALA A 94 -12.18 1.02 15.80
C ALA A 94 -10.74 0.96 15.34
N ARG A 95 -10.15 -0.24 15.21
CA ARG A 95 -8.75 -0.43 14.89
C ARG A 95 -8.58 -1.59 13.92
N CYS A 96 -7.45 -1.61 13.22
CA CYS A 96 -7.13 -2.71 12.33
C CYS A 96 -5.62 -2.88 12.19
N ARG A 97 -5.24 -4.04 11.64
CA ARG A 97 -3.88 -4.31 11.19
C ARG A 97 -3.90 -4.42 9.67
N VAL A 98 -2.91 -3.84 9.03
CA VAL A 98 -2.72 -3.97 7.60
C VAL A 98 -1.54 -4.90 7.37
N LYS A 99 -1.76 -6.00 6.67
CA LYS A 99 -0.70 -6.93 6.27
C LYS A 99 -0.31 -6.63 4.84
N TRP A 100 0.91 -6.14 4.67
CA TRP A 100 1.46 -5.81 3.37
C TRP A 100 2.60 -6.78 3.06
N ILE A 101 2.42 -7.57 2.02
CA ILE A 101 3.38 -8.61 1.63
C ILE A 101 3.81 -8.34 0.19
N VAL A 102 5.12 -8.34 -0.05
CA VAL A 102 5.68 -8.20 -1.39
C VAL A 102 6.64 -9.36 -1.63
N ASP A 103 6.42 -10.06 -2.73
CA ASP A 103 7.29 -11.12 -3.21
C ASP A 103 8.07 -10.60 -4.41
N VAL A 104 9.40 -10.64 -4.36
CA VAL A 104 10.26 -10.08 -5.41
C VAL A 104 11.33 -11.05 -5.86
N LEU A 105 11.72 -10.90 -7.11
CA LEU A 105 12.92 -11.49 -7.71
C LEU A 105 13.60 -10.43 -8.56
N PRO A 106 14.92 -10.35 -8.58
CA PRO A 106 15.90 -11.19 -7.87
C PRO A 106 15.97 -10.86 -6.37
N HIS A 107 16.49 -11.77 -5.58
CA HIS A 107 16.58 -11.63 -4.12
C HIS A 107 17.38 -10.41 -3.69
N GLU A 108 18.36 -10.03 -4.47
CA GLU A 108 19.30 -8.94 -4.14
C GLU A 108 18.61 -7.58 -4.01
N ILE A 109 17.43 -7.40 -4.61
CA ILE A 109 16.71 -6.13 -4.51
C ILE A 109 15.84 -6.04 -3.26
N ALA A 110 15.68 -7.14 -2.50
CA ALA A 110 14.79 -7.16 -1.34
C ALA A 110 15.12 -6.09 -0.30
N PRO A 111 16.40 -5.83 0.07
CA PRO A 111 16.69 -4.76 1.04
C PRO A 111 16.22 -3.39 0.58
N TYR A 112 16.37 -3.08 -0.70
CA TYR A 112 15.90 -1.83 -1.27
C TYR A 112 14.37 -1.75 -1.21
N ILE A 113 13.68 -2.81 -1.62
CA ILE A 113 12.21 -2.86 -1.59
C ILE A 113 11.70 -2.73 -0.15
N SER A 114 12.35 -3.42 0.79
CA SER A 114 11.97 -3.33 2.20
C SER A 114 12.08 -1.90 2.72
N SER A 115 13.15 -1.19 2.37
CA SER A 115 13.31 0.22 2.78
C SER A 115 12.24 1.12 2.15
N GLN A 116 11.86 0.88 0.91
CA GLN A 116 10.77 1.61 0.26
C GLN A 116 9.43 1.31 0.94
N MET A 117 9.19 0.05 1.29
CA MET A 117 7.98 -0.32 2.02
C MET A 117 7.90 0.38 3.38
N ASP A 118 9.02 0.56 4.06
CA ASP A 118 9.05 1.30 5.33
C ASP A 118 8.60 2.75 5.15
N LEU A 119 8.97 3.39 4.05
CA LEU A 119 8.47 4.73 3.73
C LEU A 119 6.95 4.72 3.49
N GLY A 120 6.46 3.69 2.81
CA GLY A 120 5.02 3.50 2.61
C GLY A 120 4.28 3.26 3.91
N VAL A 121 4.85 2.47 4.82
CA VAL A 121 4.29 2.23 6.16
C VAL A 121 4.15 3.55 6.91
N ALA A 122 5.19 4.37 6.94
CA ALA A 122 5.17 5.66 7.62
C ALA A 122 4.11 6.59 7.02
N ALA A 123 3.99 6.62 5.70
CA ALA A 123 2.98 7.43 5.01
C ALA A 123 1.56 6.97 5.35
N MET A 124 1.33 5.67 5.41
CA MET A 124 0.03 5.10 5.75
C MET A 124 -0.34 5.41 7.21
N GLN A 125 0.60 5.26 8.12
CA GLN A 125 0.38 5.61 9.53
C GLN A 125 0.01 7.08 9.68
N LYS A 126 0.67 7.96 8.94
CA LYS A 126 0.37 9.39 8.96
C LYS A 126 -1.01 9.68 8.37
N ALA A 127 -1.39 9.00 7.28
CA ALA A 127 -2.66 9.21 6.62
C ALA A 127 -3.85 8.84 7.53
N PHE A 128 -3.67 7.83 8.38
CA PHE A 128 -4.73 7.35 9.27
C PHE A 128 -4.49 7.70 10.75
N ALA A 129 -3.54 8.60 11.03
CA ALA A 129 -3.35 9.08 12.39
C ALA A 129 -4.58 9.87 12.83
N LYS A 130 -5.00 9.67 14.09
CA LYS A 130 -6.05 10.48 14.66
C LYS A 130 -5.58 11.94 14.72
N GLU A 131 -6.47 12.85 14.36
CA GLU A 131 -6.16 14.27 14.40
C GLU A 131 -6.16 14.77 15.85
N GLN A 132 -5.06 14.56 16.53
CA GLN A 132 -4.89 15.02 17.92
C GLN A 132 -5.06 16.51 18.02
N LEU A 133 -4.62 17.25 17.01
CA LEU A 133 -4.72 18.71 16.99
C LEU A 133 -6.16 19.18 16.99
N ALA A 134 -7.05 18.50 16.27
CA ALA A 134 -8.46 18.89 16.20
C ALA A 134 -9.14 18.75 17.56
N THR A 135 -8.68 17.84 18.41
CA THR A 135 -9.26 17.59 19.71
C THR A 135 -8.61 18.40 20.83
N SER A 136 -7.43 18.94 20.58
CA SER A 136 -6.68 19.70 21.60
C SER A 136 -6.95 21.19 21.58
N ILE A 137 -7.70 21.66 20.62
CA ILE A 137 -8.06 23.08 20.49
C ILE A 137 -9.32 23.42 21.34
#